data_1b506417487fac13da992d259f00496c
#
_entry.id   1b506417487fac13da992d259f00496c
#
_cell.length_a   1.000
_cell.length_b   1.000
_cell.length_c   1.000
_cell.angle_alpha   90.00
_cell.angle_beta   90.00
_cell.angle_gamma   90.00
#
_symmetry.space_group_name_H-M   'P 1'
#
loop_
_entity.id
_entity.type
_entity.pdbx_description
1 polymer ?
#
loop_
_entity_poly.entity_id
_entity_poly.type
_entity_poly.pdbx_seq_one_letter_code
_entity_poly.pdbx_strand_id
1 'polypeptide(L)'
;ILFFRSIFISIFIGFLLHFFFGFNFFLLLRNWVSYLSGGTALFFAYIGGIYALLTTSAANALLLFACAPIFTAILSPIFLKETISIKTLLSIAIAFTGVFIMIWGDFGGGDWKGNLSAIISAVGFSFFTINLRLNKHMQMLPSVFASGIIASSVAFLIILFSNYSFQLISKDFFIIFILGVFQVGGGLVLYTLGSKFVPATQLTILMLGEVFLGPVWVWIFIGEEVLLNTILGGSLICFAVVYNALYSNTDKLIK
;
A
#
# COMPACT_ATOMS: atom_id res chain seq x y z
N ILE A 1 -3.30 13.04 12.53
CA ILE A 1 -2.32 12.04 12.04
C ILE A 1 -2.13 12.18 10.53
N LEU A 2 -3.18 12.04 9.69
CA LEU A 2 -3.06 12.05 8.21
C LEU A 2 -2.33 13.30 7.69
N PHE A 3 -2.70 14.50 8.16
CA PHE A 3 -2.10 15.77 7.75
C PHE A 3 -0.58 15.79 7.92
N PHE A 4 -0.10 15.61 9.14
CA PHE A 4 1.33 15.66 9.44
C PHE A 4 2.12 14.52 8.79
N ARG A 5 1.57 13.29 8.80
CA ARG A 5 2.20 12.15 8.14
C ARG A 5 2.41 12.41 6.64
N SER A 6 1.40 12.96 5.97
CA SER A 6 1.49 13.25 4.53
C SER A 6 2.47 14.37 4.20
N ILE A 7 2.59 15.39 5.07
CA ILE A 7 3.62 16.43 4.95
C ILE A 7 5.01 15.80 5.07
N PHE A 8 5.25 14.95 6.07
CA PHE A 8 6.56 14.31 6.25
C PHE A 8 6.93 13.42 5.06
N ILE A 9 5.96 12.67 4.51
CA ILE A 9 6.17 11.90 3.28
C ILE A 9 6.59 12.83 2.14
N SER A 10 5.87 13.93 1.92
CA SER A 10 6.18 14.87 0.83
C SER A 10 7.55 15.50 0.99
N ILE A 11 7.89 15.96 2.19
CA ILE A 11 9.20 16.55 2.47
C ILE A 11 10.31 15.52 2.21
N PHE A 12 10.17 14.31 2.73
CA PHE A 12 11.13 13.23 2.58
C PHE A 12 11.33 12.84 1.10
N ILE A 13 10.23 12.60 0.37
CA ILE A 13 10.31 12.25 -1.05
C ILE A 13 10.84 13.41 -1.88
N GLY A 14 10.43 14.65 -1.59
CA GLY A 14 10.96 15.85 -2.24
C GLY A 14 12.46 16.01 -2.03
N PHE A 15 12.95 15.77 -0.82
CA PHE A 15 14.38 15.74 -0.49
C PHE A 15 15.13 14.67 -1.30
N LEU A 16 14.61 13.43 -1.32
CA LEU A 16 15.22 12.34 -2.11
C LEU A 16 15.26 12.67 -3.60
N LEU A 17 14.16 13.19 -4.15
CA LEU A 17 14.07 13.57 -5.56
C LEU A 17 15.12 14.62 -5.92
N HIS A 18 15.29 15.63 -5.08
CA HIS A 18 16.23 16.72 -5.35
C HIS A 18 17.69 16.28 -5.19
N PHE A 19 18.04 15.69 -4.05
CA PHE A 19 19.45 15.44 -3.69
C PHE A 19 20.01 14.12 -4.24
N PHE A 20 19.19 13.05 -4.29
CA PHE A 20 19.68 11.72 -4.68
C PHE A 20 19.34 11.35 -6.12
N PHE A 21 18.22 11.82 -6.64
CA PHE A 21 17.80 11.48 -8.01
C PHE A 21 18.04 12.62 -9.01
N GLY A 22 18.53 13.79 -8.57
CA GLY A 22 18.76 14.93 -9.45
C GLY A 22 17.53 15.33 -10.27
N PHE A 23 16.32 15.13 -9.71
CA PHE A 23 15.07 15.27 -10.43
C PHE A 23 14.79 16.73 -10.75
N ASN A 24 14.59 17.01 -12.03
CA ASN A 24 14.18 18.34 -12.47
C ASN A 24 12.66 18.50 -12.24
N PHE A 25 12.27 19.36 -11.31
CA PHE A 25 10.87 19.61 -10.98
C PHE A 25 10.04 20.16 -12.15
N PHE A 26 10.67 20.71 -13.19
CA PHE A 26 9.98 21.09 -14.41
C PHE A 26 9.34 19.88 -15.13
N LEU A 27 9.90 18.67 -14.93
CA LEU A 27 9.30 17.42 -15.43
C LEU A 27 7.95 17.09 -14.80
N LEU A 28 7.64 17.64 -13.60
CA LEU A 28 6.30 17.52 -13.01
C LEU A 28 5.24 18.11 -13.93
N LEU A 29 5.50 19.27 -14.50
CA LEU A 29 4.57 19.93 -15.43
C LEU A 29 4.45 19.18 -16.76
N ARG A 30 5.56 18.63 -17.25
CA ARG A 30 5.57 17.88 -18.51
C ARG A 30 4.78 16.56 -18.42
N ASN A 31 4.89 15.85 -17.30
CA ASN A 31 4.31 14.52 -17.11
C ASN A 31 3.22 14.52 -16.02
N TRP A 32 2.57 15.66 -15.82
CA TRP A 32 1.64 15.89 -14.71
C TRP A 32 0.50 14.84 -14.64
N VAL A 33 0.02 14.36 -15.79
CA VAL A 33 -1.06 13.36 -15.85
C VAL A 33 -0.62 12.05 -15.18
N SER A 34 0.58 11.56 -15.49
CA SER A 34 1.10 10.31 -14.90
C SER A 34 1.37 10.44 -13.41
N TYR A 35 1.90 11.59 -12.96
CA TYR A 35 2.18 11.81 -11.55
C TYR A 35 0.92 12.08 -10.74
N LEU A 36 -0.01 12.84 -11.29
CA LEU A 36 -1.26 13.17 -10.61
C LEU A 36 -2.19 11.95 -10.54
N SER A 37 -2.30 11.15 -11.62
CA SER A 37 -3.12 9.94 -11.60
C SER A 37 -2.58 8.90 -10.61
N GLY A 38 -1.26 8.69 -10.53
CA GLY A 38 -0.66 7.84 -9.50
C GLY A 38 -0.83 8.43 -8.10
N GLY A 39 -0.63 9.73 -7.95
CA GLY A 39 -0.80 10.45 -6.69
C GLY A 39 -2.23 10.39 -6.15
N THR A 40 -3.23 10.60 -7.00
CA THR A 40 -4.65 10.49 -6.62
C THR A 40 -5.05 9.05 -6.28
N ALA A 41 -4.57 8.07 -7.03
CA ALA A 41 -4.82 6.66 -6.73
C ALA A 41 -4.27 6.28 -5.34
N LEU A 42 -3.04 6.70 -5.04
CA LEU A 42 -2.41 6.47 -3.74
C LEU A 42 -3.08 7.27 -2.60
N PHE A 43 -3.58 8.47 -2.89
CA PHE A 43 -4.39 9.25 -1.95
C PHE A 43 -5.66 8.49 -1.55
N PHE A 44 -6.40 7.91 -2.50
CA PHE A 44 -7.57 7.09 -2.19
C PHE A 44 -7.21 5.83 -1.40
N ALA A 45 -6.05 5.23 -1.66
CA ALA A 45 -5.54 4.14 -0.85
C ALA A 45 -5.32 4.57 0.62
N TYR A 46 -4.75 5.74 0.86
CA TYR A 46 -4.50 6.24 2.22
C TYR A 46 -5.78 6.61 2.95
N ILE A 47 -6.64 7.43 2.34
CA ILE A 47 -7.84 7.90 3.02
C ILE A 47 -8.82 6.75 3.27
N GLY A 48 -8.96 5.87 2.27
CA GLY A 48 -9.79 4.67 2.39
C GLY A 48 -9.29 3.74 3.49
N GLY A 49 -7.97 3.52 3.56
CA GLY A 49 -7.34 2.67 4.56
C GLY A 49 -7.49 3.22 5.98
N ILE A 50 -7.22 4.51 6.19
CA ILE A 50 -7.34 5.13 7.52
C ILE A 50 -8.80 5.14 7.97
N TYR A 51 -9.73 5.51 7.10
CA TYR A 51 -11.14 5.54 7.45
C TYR A 51 -11.68 4.13 7.76
N ALA A 52 -11.26 3.12 7.02
CA ALA A 52 -11.61 1.73 7.31
C ALA A 52 -11.16 1.31 8.70
N LEU A 53 -9.90 1.54 9.07
CA LEU A 53 -9.37 1.19 10.39
C LEU A 53 -10.05 1.92 11.55
N LEU A 54 -10.69 3.08 11.29
CA LEU A 54 -11.42 3.84 12.29
C LEU A 54 -12.89 3.41 12.44
N THR A 55 -13.47 2.76 11.43
CA THR A 55 -14.93 2.55 11.36
C THR A 55 -15.35 1.09 11.21
N THR A 56 -14.45 0.20 10.77
CA THR A 56 -14.70 -1.25 10.76
C THR A 56 -13.71 -1.99 11.66
N SER A 57 -13.90 -3.30 11.84
CA SER A 57 -12.93 -4.10 12.59
C SER A 57 -11.59 -4.18 11.84
N ALA A 58 -10.48 -4.22 12.58
CA ALA A 58 -9.15 -4.39 11.98
C ALA A 58 -9.08 -5.65 11.10
N ALA A 59 -9.75 -6.73 11.51
CA ALA A 59 -9.86 -7.97 10.75
C ALA A 59 -10.52 -7.76 9.38
N ASN A 60 -11.68 -7.09 9.33
CA ASN A 60 -12.36 -6.76 8.09
C ASN A 60 -11.51 -5.85 7.19
N ALA A 61 -10.89 -4.80 7.77
CA ALA A 61 -10.02 -3.90 7.03
C ALA A 61 -8.85 -4.65 6.39
N LEU A 62 -8.15 -5.50 7.15
CA LEU A 62 -7.00 -6.27 6.65
C LEU A 62 -7.39 -7.26 5.54
N LEU A 63 -8.53 -7.98 5.70
CA LEU A 63 -8.99 -8.88 4.66
C LEU A 63 -9.30 -8.15 3.35
N LEU A 64 -9.99 -7.01 3.47
CA LEU A 64 -10.38 -6.24 2.30
C LEU A 64 -9.17 -5.55 1.65
N PHE A 65 -8.15 -5.14 2.41
CA PHE A 65 -6.87 -4.68 1.85
C PHE A 65 -6.14 -5.80 1.12
N ALA A 66 -6.20 -7.03 1.64
CA ALA A 66 -5.61 -8.19 0.99
C ALA A 66 -6.26 -8.55 -0.35
N CYS A 67 -7.38 -7.93 -0.72
CA CYS A 67 -7.95 -8.01 -2.07
C CYS A 67 -7.16 -7.21 -3.13
N ALA A 68 -6.20 -6.36 -2.76
CA ALA A 68 -5.43 -5.57 -3.74
C ALA A 68 -4.77 -6.42 -4.85
N PRO A 69 -4.13 -7.58 -4.60
CA PRO A 69 -3.63 -8.43 -5.67
C PRO A 69 -4.72 -8.94 -6.62
N ILE A 70 -5.94 -9.17 -6.13
CA ILE A 70 -7.09 -9.60 -6.95
C ILE A 70 -7.46 -8.46 -7.92
N PHE A 71 -7.62 -7.23 -7.40
CA PHE A 71 -7.90 -6.06 -8.25
C PHE A 71 -6.76 -5.80 -9.24
N THR A 72 -5.50 -5.90 -8.81
CA THR A 72 -4.34 -5.75 -9.69
C THR A 72 -4.33 -6.82 -10.77
N ALA A 73 -4.70 -8.07 -10.44
CA ALA A 73 -4.80 -9.17 -11.41
C ALA A 73 -5.89 -8.91 -12.47
N ILE A 74 -7.00 -8.31 -12.07
CA ILE A 74 -8.07 -7.93 -13.02
C ILE A 74 -7.63 -6.75 -13.90
N LEU A 75 -6.94 -5.76 -13.34
CA LEU A 75 -6.57 -4.53 -14.03
C LEU A 75 -5.32 -4.70 -14.93
N SER A 76 -4.38 -5.59 -14.58
CA SER A 76 -3.13 -5.79 -15.33
C SER A 76 -3.34 -6.19 -16.79
N PRO A 77 -4.20 -7.15 -17.16
CA PRO A 77 -4.46 -7.46 -18.56
C PRO A 77 -5.08 -6.29 -19.34
N ILE A 78 -5.93 -5.51 -18.68
CA ILE A 78 -6.67 -4.40 -19.29
C ILE A 78 -5.72 -3.24 -19.62
N PHE A 79 -4.91 -2.81 -18.65
CA PHE A 79 -4.10 -1.60 -18.77
C PHE A 79 -2.67 -1.87 -19.22
N LEU A 80 -2.07 -2.99 -18.79
CA LEU A 80 -0.66 -3.32 -19.05
C LEU A 80 -0.49 -4.33 -20.18
N LYS A 81 -1.57 -5.01 -20.57
CA LYS A 81 -1.54 -6.17 -21.48
C LYS A 81 -0.63 -7.29 -20.95
N GLU A 82 -0.43 -7.34 -19.63
CA GLU A 82 0.32 -8.40 -18.96
C GLU A 82 -0.57 -9.64 -18.81
N THR A 83 -0.10 -10.80 -19.27
CA THR A 83 -0.80 -12.07 -19.02
C THR A 83 -0.51 -12.56 -17.61
N ILE A 84 -1.53 -13.01 -16.92
CA ILE A 84 -1.39 -13.54 -15.57
C ILE A 84 -1.25 -15.04 -15.66
N SER A 85 -0.18 -15.58 -15.05
CA SER A 85 0.02 -17.02 -15.00
C SER A 85 -0.95 -17.68 -14.01
N ILE A 86 -1.29 -18.94 -14.27
CA ILE A 86 -2.09 -19.74 -13.33
C ILE A 86 -1.38 -19.85 -11.96
N LYS A 87 -0.05 -19.85 -11.94
CA LYS A 87 0.75 -19.88 -10.72
C LYS A 87 0.56 -18.61 -9.89
N THR A 88 0.46 -17.44 -10.54
CA THR A 88 0.15 -16.17 -9.88
C THR A 88 -1.27 -16.18 -9.30
N LEU A 89 -2.26 -16.72 -10.04
CA LEU A 89 -3.63 -16.85 -9.53
C LEU A 89 -3.70 -17.79 -8.31
N LEU A 90 -2.98 -18.91 -8.36
CA LEU A 90 -2.87 -19.83 -7.22
C LEU A 90 -2.22 -19.14 -6.02
N SER A 91 -1.16 -18.36 -6.23
CA SER A 91 -0.53 -17.59 -5.15
C SER A 91 -1.50 -16.60 -4.50
N ILE A 92 -2.32 -15.90 -5.30
CA ILE A 92 -3.36 -14.98 -4.80
C ILE A 92 -4.36 -15.77 -3.94
N ALA A 93 -4.86 -16.92 -4.43
CA ALA A 93 -5.82 -17.73 -3.71
C ALA A 93 -5.26 -18.25 -2.38
N ILE A 94 -4.01 -18.75 -2.38
CA ILE A 94 -3.34 -19.24 -1.17
C ILE A 94 -3.12 -18.09 -0.17
N ALA A 95 -2.62 -16.93 -0.63
CA ALA A 95 -2.39 -15.77 0.22
C ALA A 95 -3.70 -15.25 0.83
N PHE A 96 -4.76 -15.16 0.04
CA PHE A 96 -6.08 -14.71 0.51
C PHE A 96 -6.65 -15.69 1.55
N THR A 97 -6.51 -17.01 1.34
CA THR A 97 -6.88 -18.03 2.32
C THR A 97 -6.06 -17.87 3.61
N GLY A 98 -4.77 -17.57 3.50
CA GLY A 98 -3.92 -17.30 4.65
C GLY A 98 -4.39 -16.09 5.47
N VAL A 99 -4.73 -14.98 4.82
CA VAL A 99 -5.31 -13.80 5.49
C VAL A 99 -6.63 -14.16 6.16
N PHE A 100 -7.50 -14.91 5.48
CA PHE A 100 -8.79 -15.33 6.01
C PHE A 100 -8.64 -16.18 7.27
N ILE A 101 -7.71 -17.16 7.28
CA ILE A 101 -7.42 -17.99 8.47
C ILE A 101 -6.88 -17.12 9.61
N MET A 102 -5.98 -16.18 9.31
CA MET A 102 -5.34 -15.32 10.29
C MET A 102 -6.34 -14.48 11.08
N ILE A 103 -7.41 -14.02 10.42
CA ILE A 103 -8.45 -13.19 11.02
C ILE A 103 -9.70 -13.99 11.44
N TRP A 104 -9.65 -15.33 11.31
CA TRP A 104 -10.77 -16.20 11.67
C TRP A 104 -11.06 -16.10 13.17
N GLY A 105 -12.28 -15.74 13.51
CA GLY A 105 -12.72 -15.50 14.90
C GLY A 105 -12.91 -14.02 15.22
N ASP A 106 -12.21 -13.11 14.54
CA ASP A 106 -12.36 -11.65 14.70
C ASP A 106 -13.29 -11.05 13.62
N PHE A 107 -13.91 -11.92 12.85
CA PHE A 107 -14.82 -11.56 11.77
C PHE A 107 -16.17 -11.13 12.33
N GLY A 108 -16.61 -9.96 11.95
CA GLY A 108 -17.91 -9.45 12.33
C GLY A 108 -17.82 -8.15 13.10
N GLY A 109 -18.89 -7.40 13.07
CA GLY A 109 -18.89 -6.04 13.56
C GLY A 109 -18.28 -5.05 12.57
N GLY A 110 -18.45 -3.78 12.84
CA GLY A 110 -17.98 -2.70 11.98
C GLY A 110 -19.01 -2.18 11.00
N ASP A 111 -18.81 -0.93 10.60
CA ASP A 111 -19.73 -0.23 9.71
C ASP A 111 -19.45 -0.66 8.24
N TRP A 112 -20.52 -0.85 7.47
CA TRP A 112 -20.42 -1.11 6.03
C TRP A 112 -19.65 -0.01 5.27
N LYS A 113 -19.70 1.24 5.76
CA LYS A 113 -18.92 2.36 5.21
C LYS A 113 -17.42 2.13 5.35
N GLY A 114 -16.99 1.57 6.50
CA GLY A 114 -15.61 1.18 6.72
C GLY A 114 -15.17 0.07 5.78
N ASN A 115 -16.01 -0.95 5.59
CA ASN A 115 -15.74 -2.03 4.65
C ASN A 115 -15.63 -1.51 3.20
N LEU A 116 -16.54 -0.63 2.78
CA LEU A 116 -16.48 0.00 1.45
C LEU A 116 -15.19 0.83 1.29
N SER A 117 -14.79 1.56 2.33
CA SER A 117 -13.55 2.34 2.31
C SER A 117 -12.30 1.48 2.22
N ALA A 118 -12.30 0.29 2.85
CA ALA A 118 -11.22 -0.68 2.69
C ALA A 118 -11.11 -1.20 1.24
N ILE A 119 -12.24 -1.46 0.59
CA ILE A 119 -12.26 -1.82 -0.84
C ILE A 119 -11.73 -0.67 -1.70
N ILE A 120 -12.15 0.57 -1.44
CA ILE A 120 -11.63 1.77 -2.14
C ILE A 120 -10.12 1.87 -1.96
N SER A 121 -9.60 1.59 -0.75
CA SER A 121 -8.16 1.55 -0.49
C SER A 121 -7.44 0.51 -1.33
N ALA A 122 -7.94 -0.73 -1.37
CA ALA A 122 -7.36 -1.82 -2.16
C ALA A 122 -7.37 -1.52 -3.66
N VAL A 123 -8.48 -0.98 -4.17
CA VAL A 123 -8.62 -0.55 -5.58
C VAL A 123 -7.67 0.62 -5.87
N GLY A 124 -7.61 1.64 -5.01
CA GLY A 124 -6.71 2.78 -5.15
C GLY A 124 -5.25 2.35 -5.20
N PHE A 125 -4.83 1.44 -4.31
CA PHE A 125 -3.47 0.89 -4.31
C PHE A 125 -3.17 0.06 -5.56
N SER A 126 -4.15 -0.68 -6.07
CA SER A 126 -4.03 -1.41 -7.32
C SER A 126 -3.85 -0.48 -8.52
N PHE A 127 -4.63 0.59 -8.61
CA PHE A 127 -4.46 1.62 -9.64
C PHE A 127 -3.12 2.34 -9.55
N PHE A 128 -2.65 2.66 -8.33
CA PHE A 128 -1.31 3.20 -8.13
C PHE A 128 -0.24 2.26 -8.69
N THR A 129 -0.32 0.96 -8.37
CA THR A 129 0.62 -0.05 -8.87
C THR A 129 0.60 -0.17 -10.40
N ILE A 130 -0.60 -0.17 -11.00
CA ILE A 130 -0.77 -0.17 -12.45
C ILE A 130 -0.14 1.09 -13.07
N ASN A 131 -0.38 2.26 -12.47
CA ASN A 131 0.19 3.53 -12.93
C ASN A 131 1.73 3.51 -12.90
N LEU A 132 2.32 3.00 -11.81
CA LEU A 132 3.77 2.83 -11.71
C LEU A 132 4.30 1.93 -12.84
N ARG A 133 3.61 0.85 -13.13
CA ARG A 133 4.04 -0.13 -14.13
C ARG A 133 3.87 0.38 -15.57
N LEU A 134 2.78 1.10 -15.85
CA LEU A 134 2.58 1.79 -17.13
C LEU A 134 3.72 2.74 -17.44
N ASN A 135 4.19 3.45 -16.44
CA ASN A 135 5.20 4.48 -16.53
C ASN A 135 6.60 4.02 -16.06
N LYS A 136 6.90 2.71 -16.13
CA LYS A 136 8.15 2.11 -15.62
C LYS A 136 9.43 2.72 -16.18
N HIS A 137 9.36 3.35 -17.36
CA HIS A 137 10.49 4.02 -18.02
C HIS A 137 10.81 5.39 -17.41
N MET A 138 9.91 5.90 -16.56
CA MET A 138 10.05 7.20 -15.92
C MET A 138 10.44 7.03 -14.44
N GLN A 139 10.90 8.12 -13.83
CA GLN A 139 11.01 8.19 -12.37
C GLN A 139 9.63 8.49 -11.79
N MET A 140 9.03 7.50 -11.09
CA MET A 140 7.66 7.60 -10.60
C MET A 140 7.53 8.01 -9.12
N LEU A 141 8.64 8.23 -8.41
CA LEU A 141 8.60 8.82 -7.05
C LEU A 141 7.84 10.16 -6.96
N PRO A 142 7.81 11.02 -8.02
CA PRO A 142 6.95 12.19 -8.01
C PRO A 142 5.45 11.90 -7.82
N SER A 143 4.97 10.70 -8.14
CA SER A 143 3.57 10.30 -7.83
C SER A 143 3.36 10.16 -6.32
N VAL A 144 4.34 9.64 -5.60
CA VAL A 144 4.31 9.54 -4.13
C VAL A 144 4.37 10.93 -3.50
N PHE A 145 5.23 11.82 -4.04
CA PHE A 145 5.28 13.23 -3.65
C PHE A 145 3.91 13.91 -3.84
N ALA A 146 3.30 13.74 -5.01
CA ALA A 146 1.98 14.29 -5.32
C ALA A 146 0.89 13.76 -4.38
N SER A 147 0.90 12.45 -4.05
CA SER A 147 -0.06 11.88 -3.11
C SER A 147 0.01 12.50 -1.72
N GLY A 148 1.21 12.78 -1.23
CA GLY A 148 1.42 13.44 0.05
C GLY A 148 0.90 14.88 0.04
N ILE A 149 1.13 15.64 -1.05
CA ILE A 149 0.58 16.99 -1.20
C ILE A 149 -0.94 16.94 -1.24
N ILE A 150 -1.54 16.06 -2.06
CA ILE A 150 -3.01 15.93 -2.15
C ILE A 150 -3.57 15.56 -0.77
N ALA A 151 -3.01 14.57 -0.10
CA ALA A 151 -3.50 14.09 1.20
C ALA A 151 -3.36 15.17 2.29
N SER A 152 -2.26 15.90 2.32
CA SER A 152 -2.08 17.00 3.29
C SER A 152 -3.02 18.17 3.00
N SER A 153 -3.23 18.53 1.74
CA SER A 153 -4.15 19.60 1.35
C SER A 153 -5.61 19.26 1.71
N VAL A 154 -6.06 18.04 1.39
CA VAL A 154 -7.42 17.59 1.74
C VAL A 154 -7.58 17.51 3.27
N ALA A 155 -6.60 16.95 3.98
CA ALA A 155 -6.65 16.89 5.44
C ALA A 155 -6.67 18.29 6.08
N PHE A 156 -5.92 19.24 5.53
CA PHE A 156 -5.93 20.63 5.96
C PHE A 156 -7.32 21.27 5.78
N LEU A 157 -7.93 21.10 4.62
CA LEU A 157 -9.29 21.59 4.36
C LEU A 157 -10.31 20.97 5.34
N ILE A 158 -10.22 19.66 5.58
CA ILE A 158 -11.10 18.99 6.55
C ILE A 158 -10.93 19.60 7.94
N ILE A 159 -9.70 19.88 8.39
CA ILE A 159 -9.43 20.49 9.70
C ILE A 159 -9.98 21.91 9.76
N LEU A 160 -9.83 22.70 8.69
CA LEU A 160 -10.34 24.07 8.64
C LEU A 160 -11.87 24.17 8.76
N PHE A 161 -12.59 23.21 8.13
CA PHE A 161 -14.06 23.18 8.13
C PHE A 161 -14.66 22.34 9.26
N SER A 162 -13.83 21.72 10.10
CA SER A 162 -14.21 20.90 11.24
C SER A 162 -13.65 21.53 12.52
N ASN A 163 -14.26 21.25 13.65
CA ASN A 163 -13.77 21.72 14.95
C ASN A 163 -12.56 20.91 15.48
N TYR A 164 -11.75 20.33 14.57
CA TYR A 164 -10.56 19.58 14.96
C TYR A 164 -9.37 20.52 15.25
N SER A 165 -8.62 20.20 16.29
CA SER A 165 -7.42 20.93 16.69
C SER A 165 -6.18 20.44 15.96
N PHE A 166 -5.27 21.36 15.62
CA PHE A 166 -3.91 21.04 15.14
C PHE A 166 -2.95 20.65 16.28
N GLN A 167 -3.43 20.62 17.53
CA GLN A 167 -2.54 20.36 18.67
C GLN A 167 -2.07 18.91 18.66
N LEU A 168 -0.76 18.74 18.64
CA LEU A 168 -0.06 17.47 18.80
C LEU A 168 0.85 17.57 20.02
N ILE A 169 0.87 16.51 20.81
CA ILE A 169 1.85 16.33 21.87
C ILE A 169 3.21 16.04 21.19
N SER A 170 4.30 16.55 21.74
CA SER A 170 5.65 16.39 21.15
C SER A 170 6.02 14.92 20.89
N LYS A 171 5.58 14.01 21.74
CA LYS A 171 5.79 12.56 21.57
C LYS A 171 5.07 12.02 20.32
N ASP A 172 3.82 12.45 20.09
CA ASP A 172 3.04 12.01 18.92
C ASP A 172 3.64 12.56 17.63
N PHE A 173 4.17 13.77 17.65
CA PHE A 173 4.86 14.36 16.51
C PHE A 173 6.07 13.51 16.05
N PHE A 174 6.89 13.06 16.99
CA PHE A 174 8.04 12.21 16.68
C PHE A 174 7.63 10.85 16.12
N ILE A 175 6.61 10.22 16.71
CA ILE A 175 6.06 8.95 16.21
C ILE A 175 5.52 9.13 14.79
N ILE A 176 4.73 10.18 14.53
CA ILE A 176 4.16 10.45 13.19
C ILE A 176 5.27 10.73 12.18
N PHE A 177 6.36 11.39 12.59
CA PHE A 177 7.54 11.61 11.74
C PHE A 177 8.18 10.28 11.34
N ILE A 178 8.44 9.37 12.28
CA ILE A 178 9.01 8.05 11.99
C ILE A 178 8.10 7.25 11.07
N LEU A 179 6.80 7.20 11.38
CA LEU A 179 5.81 6.51 10.55
C LEU A 179 5.71 7.10 9.13
N GLY A 180 5.76 8.42 9.00
CA GLY A 180 5.70 9.08 7.70
C GLY A 180 6.95 8.86 6.85
N VAL A 181 8.13 9.03 7.44
CA VAL A 181 9.40 8.98 6.71
C VAL A 181 9.84 7.54 6.46
N PHE A 182 9.94 6.73 7.51
CA PHE A 182 10.55 5.39 7.40
C PHE A 182 9.54 4.33 6.99
N GLN A 183 8.40 4.23 7.67
CA GLN A 183 7.41 3.19 7.38
C GLN A 183 6.79 3.42 5.99
N VAL A 184 6.10 4.53 5.81
CA VAL A 184 5.36 4.79 4.57
C VAL A 184 6.28 5.31 3.47
N GLY A 185 7.07 6.35 3.75
CA GLY A 185 7.95 6.97 2.78
C GLY A 185 9.01 6.01 2.27
N GLY A 186 9.75 5.36 3.17
CA GLY A 186 10.78 4.37 2.82
C GLY A 186 10.19 3.16 2.10
N GLY A 187 9.06 2.61 2.59
CA GLY A 187 8.35 1.51 1.95
C GLY A 187 7.93 1.84 0.52
N LEU A 188 7.34 3.02 0.30
CA LEU A 188 6.92 3.45 -1.03
C LEU A 188 8.08 3.78 -1.97
N VAL A 189 9.22 4.24 -1.46
CA VAL A 189 10.45 4.36 -2.28
C VAL A 189 10.84 3.00 -2.82
N LEU A 190 10.98 2.00 -1.95
CA LEU A 190 11.34 0.64 -2.35
C LEU A 190 10.31 0.03 -3.30
N TYR A 191 9.03 0.21 -2.98
CA TYR A 191 7.92 -0.27 -3.83
C TYR A 191 7.95 0.35 -5.22
N THR A 192 8.11 1.68 -5.30
CA THR A 192 8.15 2.42 -6.57
C THR A 192 9.37 2.05 -7.40
N LEU A 193 10.53 1.87 -6.76
CA LEU A 193 11.73 1.41 -7.47
C LEU A 193 11.58 -0.04 -7.94
N GLY A 194 11.03 -0.92 -7.09
CA GLY A 194 10.77 -2.33 -7.42
C GLY A 194 9.76 -2.51 -8.55
N SER A 195 8.80 -1.59 -8.70
CA SER A 195 7.77 -1.65 -9.75
C SER A 195 8.34 -1.64 -11.18
N LYS A 196 9.57 -1.17 -11.37
CA LYS A 196 10.25 -1.19 -12.67
C LYS A 196 10.62 -2.60 -13.12
N PHE A 197 10.90 -3.48 -12.17
CA PHE A 197 11.46 -4.81 -12.43
C PHE A 197 10.43 -5.93 -12.24
N VAL A 198 9.46 -5.74 -11.34
CA VAL A 198 8.49 -6.75 -10.92
C VAL A 198 7.13 -6.48 -11.57
N PRO A 199 6.43 -7.49 -12.14
CA PRO A 199 5.05 -7.33 -12.65
C PRO A 199 4.11 -6.81 -11.56
N ALA A 200 3.09 -6.05 -11.98
CA ALA A 200 2.19 -5.36 -11.06
C ALA A 200 1.52 -6.31 -10.04
N THR A 201 0.98 -7.42 -10.50
CA THR A 201 0.32 -8.42 -9.64
C THR A 201 1.28 -9.06 -8.65
N GLN A 202 2.52 -9.37 -9.06
CA GLN A 202 3.52 -9.94 -8.16
C GLN A 202 3.93 -8.95 -7.07
N LEU A 203 4.04 -7.68 -7.43
CA LEU A 203 4.40 -6.62 -6.50
C LEU A 203 3.34 -6.45 -5.41
N THR A 204 2.05 -6.54 -5.76
CA THR A 204 0.96 -6.49 -4.77
C THR A 204 0.87 -7.76 -3.91
N ILE A 205 1.24 -8.93 -4.43
CA ILE A 205 1.37 -10.15 -3.61
C ILE A 205 2.49 -10.00 -2.57
N LEU A 206 3.64 -9.42 -2.97
CA LEU A 206 4.75 -9.16 -2.03
C LEU A 206 4.32 -8.27 -0.86
N MET A 207 3.42 -7.32 -1.08
CA MET A 207 2.89 -6.46 -0.02
C MET A 207 2.06 -7.22 1.03
N LEU A 208 1.49 -8.38 0.70
CA LEU A 208 0.81 -9.22 1.69
C LEU A 208 1.76 -9.75 2.78
N GLY A 209 3.06 -9.76 2.54
CA GLY A 209 4.07 -10.02 3.56
C GLY A 209 3.98 -9.07 4.76
N GLU A 210 3.51 -7.83 4.57
CA GLU A 210 3.29 -6.88 5.65
C GLU A 210 2.22 -7.37 6.64
N VAL A 211 1.16 -8.01 6.14
CA VAL A 211 0.07 -8.56 6.95
C VAL A 211 0.59 -9.63 7.92
N PHE A 212 1.56 -10.44 7.48
CA PHE A 212 2.23 -11.43 8.33
C PHE A 212 3.24 -10.79 9.29
N LEU A 213 4.05 -9.85 8.80
CA LEU A 213 5.11 -9.23 9.61
C LEU A 213 4.56 -8.38 10.76
N GLY A 214 3.36 -7.81 10.63
CA GLY A 214 2.73 -7.02 11.68
C GLY A 214 2.68 -7.74 13.04
N PRO A 215 1.99 -8.89 13.17
CA PRO A 215 1.96 -9.67 14.39
C PRO A 215 3.33 -10.16 14.88
N VAL A 216 4.27 -10.45 13.97
CA VAL A 216 5.64 -10.82 14.34
C VAL A 216 6.34 -9.68 15.08
N TRP A 217 6.20 -8.44 14.61
CA TRP A 217 6.75 -7.28 15.30
C TRP A 217 6.06 -7.03 16.64
N VAL A 218 4.73 -7.18 16.74
CA VAL A 218 3.98 -7.06 17.99
C VAL A 218 4.48 -8.10 19.01
N TRP A 219 4.68 -9.33 18.59
CA TRP A 219 5.26 -10.38 19.45
C TRP A 219 6.66 -10.03 19.95
N ILE A 220 7.57 -9.61 19.05
CA ILE A 220 8.96 -9.31 19.40
C ILE A 220 9.09 -8.09 20.31
N PHE A 221 8.36 -7.01 20.03
CA PHE A 221 8.54 -5.72 20.72
C PHE A 221 7.59 -5.49 21.88
N ILE A 222 6.42 -6.11 21.88
CA ILE A 222 5.37 -5.92 22.89
C ILE A 222 5.22 -7.15 23.77
N GLY A 223 5.63 -8.35 23.27
CA GLY A 223 5.53 -9.61 24.00
C GLY A 223 4.14 -10.22 24.01
N GLU A 224 3.24 -9.77 23.11
CA GLU A 224 1.92 -10.39 22.97
C GLU A 224 2.04 -11.79 22.35
N GLU A 225 1.29 -12.76 22.89
CA GLU A 225 1.26 -14.11 22.36
C GLU A 225 0.61 -14.15 20.97
N VAL A 226 1.28 -14.80 20.03
CA VAL A 226 0.75 -14.97 18.68
C VAL A 226 -0.23 -16.13 18.65
N LEU A 227 -1.47 -15.86 18.26
CA LEU A 227 -2.50 -16.89 18.13
C LEU A 227 -2.12 -17.94 17.07
N LEU A 228 -2.55 -19.19 17.27
CA LEU A 228 -2.31 -20.27 16.32
C LEU A 228 -2.81 -19.95 14.90
N ASN A 229 -3.97 -19.30 14.79
CA ASN A 229 -4.53 -18.86 13.50
C ASN A 229 -3.61 -17.87 12.79
N THR A 230 -2.96 -16.98 13.53
CA THR A 230 -1.99 -16.02 12.99
C THR A 230 -0.74 -16.72 12.46
N ILE A 231 -0.26 -17.75 13.16
CA ILE A 231 0.89 -18.56 12.70
C ILE A 231 0.53 -19.35 11.44
N LEU A 232 -0.60 -20.03 11.42
CA LEU A 232 -1.05 -20.83 10.28
C LEU A 232 -1.33 -19.96 9.05
N GLY A 233 -2.11 -18.90 9.22
CA GLY A 233 -2.44 -17.97 8.14
C GLY A 233 -1.21 -17.23 7.62
N GLY A 234 -0.34 -16.76 8.52
CA GLY A 234 0.92 -16.11 8.17
C GLY A 234 1.88 -17.02 7.40
N SER A 235 1.97 -18.30 7.80
CA SER A 235 2.77 -19.30 7.07
C SER A 235 2.29 -19.52 5.64
N LEU A 236 0.96 -19.52 5.42
CA LEU A 236 0.38 -19.61 4.08
C LEU A 236 0.67 -18.35 3.24
N ILE A 237 0.62 -17.16 3.83
CA ILE A 237 0.99 -15.92 3.15
C ILE A 237 2.46 -15.96 2.73
N CYS A 238 3.37 -16.32 3.65
CA CYS A 238 4.78 -16.47 3.33
C CYS A 238 5.01 -17.50 2.22
N PHE A 239 4.36 -18.65 2.30
CA PHE A 239 4.44 -19.67 1.24
C PHE A 239 3.97 -19.13 -0.10
N ALA A 240 2.84 -18.42 -0.16
CA ALA A 240 2.30 -17.83 -1.38
C ALA A 240 3.26 -16.80 -2.00
N VAL A 241 3.86 -15.94 -1.17
CA VAL A 241 4.84 -14.93 -1.60
C VAL A 241 6.08 -15.61 -2.18
N VAL A 242 6.66 -16.57 -1.48
CA VAL A 242 7.84 -17.31 -1.93
C VAL A 242 7.54 -18.11 -3.20
N TYR A 243 6.41 -18.84 -3.22
CA TYR A 243 5.97 -19.59 -4.39
C TYR A 243 5.83 -18.69 -5.62
N ASN A 244 5.16 -17.54 -5.46
CA ASN A 244 5.02 -16.59 -6.55
C ASN A 244 6.37 -16.04 -7.03
N ALA A 245 7.28 -15.72 -6.12
CA ALA A 245 8.61 -15.19 -6.45
C ALA A 245 9.46 -16.22 -7.24
N LEU A 246 9.42 -17.49 -6.85
CA LEU A 246 10.21 -18.54 -7.47
C LEU A 246 9.66 -19.00 -8.82
N TYR A 247 8.36 -19.17 -8.94
CA TYR A 247 7.76 -19.88 -10.08
C TYR A 247 7.10 -18.98 -11.12
N SER A 248 6.76 -17.74 -10.79
CA SER A 248 6.14 -16.82 -11.76
C SER A 248 7.13 -16.28 -12.79
N ASN A 249 8.44 -16.24 -12.50
CA ASN A 249 9.47 -15.81 -13.46
C ASN A 249 9.85 -16.87 -14.47
N THR A 250 9.58 -18.15 -14.21
CA THR A 250 10.00 -19.26 -15.08
C THR A 250 9.29 -19.24 -16.44
N ASP A 251 8.07 -18.67 -16.49
CA ASP A 251 7.29 -18.61 -17.75
C ASP A 251 7.78 -17.51 -18.72
N LYS A 252 8.68 -16.61 -18.28
CA LYS A 252 9.32 -15.59 -19.15
C LYS A 252 10.60 -16.08 -19.84
N LEU A 253 11.19 -17.17 -19.36
CA LEU A 253 12.42 -17.73 -19.91
C LEU A 253 12.14 -18.75 -21.03
N ILE A 254 10.88 -19.12 -21.26
CA ILE A 254 10.45 -20.14 -22.24
C ILE A 254 9.79 -19.51 -23.49
N LYS A 255 9.67 -18.18 -23.54
CA LYS A 255 9.27 -17.43 -24.74
C LYS A 255 10.38 -16.48 -25.18
#